data_cff0d0f47c0ff1d4880e0bc343928f3b
#
_entry.id   cff0d0f47c0ff1d4880e0bc343928f3b
#
_cell.length_a   1.000
_cell.length_b   1.000
_cell.length_c   1.000
_cell.angle_alpha   90.00
_cell.angle_beta   90.00
_cell.angle_gamma   90.00
#
_symmetry.space_group_name_H-M   'P 1'
#
loop_
_entity.id
_entity.type
_entity.pdbx_description
1 polymer ?
#
loop_
_entity_poly.entity_id
_entity_poly.type
_entity_poly.pdbx_seq_one_letter_code
_entity_poly.pdbx_strand_id
1 'polypeptide(L)'
;DWEFAKKYNLPIKLTIQNQEKNLALDDMDAAYVEDGYLVDSEEFTGQSSAEARVSIINKMEKMGIGKEKVNYRLRDWLISRQRYWGCPIPIINCPTCGSVLVPEKDLPVRLPEDVEFVSGAVSPLQTSESFLQCKCPKCGGAALRETDTMDTFVDSSWYFLRYCDAHNEKQPFDKEKVNYWMSVDQYIGGIEHAILHLLYSRFFVKVLYDEGLVNCIEPFTNLLCQGMVLKDGGK
;
A
#
# COMPACT_ATOMS: atom_id res chain seq x y z
N ASP A 1 4.29 -17.55 23.20
CA ASP A 1 4.50 -17.25 24.64
C ASP A 1 4.26 -18.48 25.54
N TRP A 2 3.19 -19.27 25.34
CA TRP A 2 2.86 -20.45 26.13
C TRP A 2 4.01 -21.49 26.20
N GLU A 3 4.50 -21.94 25.06
CA GLU A 3 5.60 -22.92 24.97
C GLU A 3 6.89 -22.38 25.60
N PHE A 4 7.15 -21.09 25.43
CA PHE A 4 8.28 -20.43 26.06
C PHE A 4 8.15 -20.43 27.59
N ALA A 5 6.98 -20.06 28.11
CA ALA A 5 6.72 -20.05 29.54
C ALA A 5 6.85 -21.45 30.14
N LYS A 6 6.29 -22.48 29.50
CA LYS A 6 6.43 -23.89 29.94
C LYS A 6 7.90 -24.35 29.91
N LYS A 7 8.65 -24.05 28.83
CA LYS A 7 10.07 -24.42 28.69
C LYS A 7 10.97 -23.83 29.78
N TYR A 8 10.69 -22.60 30.19
CA TYR A 8 11.51 -21.86 31.15
C TYR A 8 10.88 -21.80 32.55
N ASN A 9 9.82 -22.58 32.82
CA ASN A 9 9.11 -22.61 34.09
C ASN A 9 8.68 -21.23 34.60
N LEU A 10 8.21 -20.38 33.68
CA LEU A 10 7.67 -19.06 34.05
C LEU A 10 6.23 -19.23 34.55
N PRO A 11 5.78 -18.40 35.51
CA PRO A 11 4.42 -18.46 36.01
C PRO A 11 3.42 -18.12 34.90
N ILE A 12 2.42 -18.95 34.73
CA ILE A 12 1.30 -18.71 33.83
C ILE A 12 0.05 -18.45 34.66
N LYS A 13 -0.72 -17.44 34.29
CA LYS A 13 -2.01 -17.13 34.90
C LYS A 13 -3.13 -17.26 33.88
N LEU A 14 -4.24 -17.81 34.34
CA LEU A 14 -5.47 -17.83 33.55
C LEU A 14 -6.17 -16.47 33.72
N THR A 15 -6.24 -15.72 32.62
CA THR A 15 -6.87 -14.39 32.58
C THR A 15 -8.08 -14.32 31.68
N ILE A 16 -8.30 -15.37 30.88
CA ILE A 16 -9.49 -15.52 30.02
C ILE A 16 -10.10 -16.88 30.26
N GLN A 17 -11.38 -16.92 30.54
CA GLN A 17 -12.21 -18.12 30.62
C GLN A 17 -13.00 -18.28 29.32
N ASN A 18 -13.28 -19.55 28.95
CA ASN A 18 -14.19 -19.85 27.84
C ASN A 18 -15.62 -19.48 28.19
N GLN A 19 -16.54 -19.65 27.23
CA GLN A 19 -17.98 -19.38 27.42
C GLN A 19 -18.60 -20.23 28.54
N GLU A 20 -18.12 -21.43 28.74
CA GLU A 20 -18.61 -22.40 29.74
C GLU A 20 -17.99 -22.17 31.11
N LYS A 21 -16.98 -21.31 31.22
CA LYS A 21 -16.22 -20.99 32.44
C LYS A 21 -15.61 -22.20 33.15
N ASN A 22 -15.15 -23.18 32.37
CA ASN A 22 -14.62 -24.45 32.86
C ASN A 22 -13.13 -24.68 32.51
N LEU A 23 -12.41 -23.66 32.00
CA LEU A 23 -10.97 -23.79 31.75
C LEU A 23 -10.21 -23.88 33.09
N ALA A 24 -9.37 -24.87 33.20
CA ALA A 24 -8.42 -25.01 34.29
C ALA A 24 -6.99 -25.05 33.70
N LEU A 25 -6.07 -24.28 34.29
CA LEU A 25 -4.70 -24.14 33.77
C LEU A 25 -3.95 -25.47 33.69
N ASP A 26 -4.22 -26.37 34.65
CA ASP A 26 -3.57 -27.68 34.72
C ASP A 26 -4.04 -28.66 33.63
N ASP A 27 -5.21 -28.43 33.06
CA ASP A 27 -5.80 -29.24 32.00
C ASP A 27 -5.46 -28.71 30.58
N MET A 28 -4.66 -27.62 30.51
CA MET A 28 -4.36 -26.97 29.23
C MET A 28 -3.02 -27.45 28.65
N ASP A 29 -3.07 -27.97 27.42
CA ASP A 29 -1.88 -28.36 26.64
C ASP A 29 -1.34 -27.20 25.79
N ALA A 30 -2.17 -26.19 25.49
CA ALA A 30 -1.84 -25.02 24.71
C ALA A 30 -2.51 -23.74 25.23
N ALA A 31 -2.05 -22.59 24.77
CA ALA A 31 -2.71 -21.31 25.09
C ALA A 31 -4.14 -21.27 24.55
N TYR A 32 -5.08 -20.77 25.36
CA TYR A 32 -6.43 -20.47 24.90
C TYR A 32 -6.41 -19.24 23.98
N VAL A 33 -6.89 -19.38 22.77
CA VAL A 33 -6.83 -18.34 21.72
C VAL A 33 -8.20 -17.81 21.29
N GLU A 34 -9.26 -18.39 21.79
CA GLU A 34 -10.62 -17.98 21.47
C GLU A 34 -11.08 -16.81 22.35
N ASP A 35 -12.16 -16.15 21.95
CA ASP A 35 -12.79 -15.11 22.75
C ASP A 35 -13.54 -15.72 23.94
N GLY A 36 -13.45 -15.05 25.09
CA GLY A 36 -14.08 -15.50 26.33
C GLY A 36 -14.37 -14.35 27.26
N TYR A 37 -14.32 -14.62 28.56
CA TYR A 37 -14.53 -13.62 29.62
C TYR A 37 -13.29 -13.46 30.46
N LEU A 38 -12.95 -12.22 30.82
CA LEU A 38 -11.79 -11.93 31.66
C LEU A 38 -12.02 -12.37 33.09
N VAL A 39 -11.00 -13.02 33.65
CA VAL A 39 -10.91 -13.39 35.09
C VAL A 39 -9.59 -12.93 35.64
N ASP A 40 -9.50 -12.69 36.94
CA ASP A 40 -8.30 -12.19 37.64
C ASP A 40 -7.64 -10.99 36.92
N SER A 41 -8.46 -10.04 36.44
CA SER A 41 -8.07 -8.91 35.59
C SER A 41 -8.54 -7.57 36.14
N GLU A 42 -8.49 -7.41 37.47
CA GLU A 42 -8.88 -6.18 38.19
C GLU A 42 -10.26 -5.66 37.75
N GLU A 43 -10.37 -4.40 37.41
CA GLU A 43 -11.62 -3.76 36.95
C GLU A 43 -12.18 -4.29 35.62
N PHE A 44 -11.41 -5.07 34.88
CA PHE A 44 -11.86 -5.67 33.62
C PHE A 44 -12.44 -7.08 33.81
N THR A 45 -12.36 -7.61 35.02
CA THR A 45 -12.90 -8.93 35.34
C THR A 45 -14.40 -9.01 35.02
N GLY A 46 -14.82 -10.05 34.31
CA GLY A 46 -16.20 -10.29 33.89
C GLY A 46 -16.56 -9.70 32.53
N GLN A 47 -15.75 -8.83 31.96
CA GLN A 47 -15.96 -8.32 30.60
C GLN A 47 -15.69 -9.43 29.57
N SER A 48 -16.40 -9.40 28.45
CA SER A 48 -16.01 -10.19 27.28
C SER A 48 -14.68 -9.75 26.70
N SER A 49 -13.98 -10.61 25.99
CA SER A 49 -12.71 -10.28 25.33
C SER A 49 -12.83 -9.06 24.39
N ALA A 50 -13.98 -8.90 23.71
CA ALA A 50 -14.23 -7.78 22.83
C ALA A 50 -14.38 -6.45 23.60
N GLU A 51 -15.18 -6.44 24.68
CA GLU A 51 -15.34 -5.25 25.53
C GLU A 51 -14.05 -4.89 26.24
N ALA A 52 -13.32 -5.88 26.75
CA ALA A 52 -12.06 -5.67 27.45
C ALA A 52 -10.98 -5.05 26.57
N ARG A 53 -10.87 -5.47 25.30
CA ARG A 53 -9.93 -4.85 24.35
C ARG A 53 -10.14 -3.31 24.26
N VAL A 54 -11.38 -2.88 24.13
CA VAL A 54 -11.71 -1.44 24.07
C VAL A 54 -11.45 -0.76 25.41
N SER A 55 -11.90 -1.35 26.51
CA SER A 55 -11.76 -0.78 27.86
C SER A 55 -10.32 -0.62 28.28
N ILE A 56 -9.48 -1.62 28.00
CA ILE A 56 -8.03 -1.60 28.30
C ILE A 56 -7.34 -0.52 27.47
N ILE A 57 -7.60 -0.43 26.18
CA ILE A 57 -7.02 0.60 25.29
C ILE A 57 -7.38 1.99 25.80
N ASN A 58 -8.67 2.22 26.10
CA ASN A 58 -9.13 3.50 26.65
C ASN A 58 -8.46 3.87 27.98
N LYS A 59 -8.20 2.89 28.86
CA LYS A 59 -7.46 3.11 30.09
C LYS A 59 -6.02 3.49 29.80
N MET A 60 -5.34 2.76 28.90
CA MET A 60 -3.95 3.04 28.53
C MET A 60 -3.81 4.44 27.90
N GLU A 61 -4.76 4.86 27.07
CA GLU A 61 -4.77 6.22 26.50
C GLU A 61 -4.94 7.30 27.58
N LYS A 62 -5.88 7.10 28.51
CA LYS A 62 -6.08 8.03 29.64
C LYS A 62 -4.84 8.14 30.54
N MET A 63 -4.08 7.05 30.68
CA MET A 63 -2.83 7.03 31.46
C MET A 63 -1.64 7.57 30.66
N GLY A 64 -1.76 7.82 29.36
CA GLY A 64 -0.68 8.28 28.47
C GLY A 64 0.41 7.23 28.19
N ILE A 65 0.12 5.93 28.44
CA ILE A 65 1.09 4.83 28.28
C ILE A 65 0.86 3.98 27.02
N GLY A 66 -0.19 4.23 26.27
CA GLY A 66 -0.52 3.52 25.04
C GLY A 66 -1.59 4.24 24.23
N LYS A 67 -1.82 3.78 23.01
CA LYS A 67 -2.89 4.25 22.14
C LYS A 67 -3.35 3.15 21.20
N GLU A 68 -4.57 3.25 20.71
CA GLU A 68 -5.05 2.38 19.65
C GLU A 68 -4.16 2.51 18.40
N LYS A 69 -3.85 1.39 17.79
CA LYS A 69 -3.12 1.33 16.52
C LYS A 69 -3.70 0.25 15.63
N VAL A 70 -4.12 0.66 14.46
CA VAL A 70 -4.53 -0.28 13.39
C VAL A 70 -3.30 -0.71 12.61
N ASN A 71 -3.06 -2.02 12.55
CA ASN A 71 -2.01 -2.60 11.73
C ASN A 71 -2.64 -3.35 10.57
N TYR A 72 -2.33 -2.93 9.35
CA TYR A 72 -2.81 -3.61 8.15
C TYR A 72 -1.93 -4.82 7.84
N ARG A 73 -2.53 -5.92 7.39
CA ARG A 73 -1.79 -7.12 6.96
C ARG A 73 -1.21 -6.97 5.56
N LEU A 74 -1.72 -6.02 4.78
CA LEU A 74 -1.19 -5.69 3.47
C LEU A 74 0.13 -4.92 3.64
N ARG A 75 1.17 -5.32 2.90
CA ARG A 75 2.44 -4.58 2.85
C ARG A 75 2.26 -3.32 2.02
N ASP A 76 2.99 -2.25 2.40
CA ASP A 76 3.02 -1.02 1.64
C ASP A 76 3.52 -1.27 0.20
N TRP A 77 2.88 -0.65 -0.76
CA TRP A 77 3.36 -0.61 -2.12
C TRP A 77 4.42 0.47 -2.25
N LEU A 78 5.69 0.07 -2.25
CA LEU A 78 6.79 0.97 -2.50
C LEU A 78 6.87 1.25 -4.01
N ILE A 79 6.55 2.47 -4.41
CA ILE A 79 6.42 2.84 -5.83
C ILE A 79 7.74 3.16 -6.51
N SER A 80 8.80 3.49 -5.76
CA SER A 80 10.14 3.82 -6.31
C SER A 80 10.82 2.61 -6.90
N ARG A 81 11.41 2.77 -8.09
CA ARG A 81 12.27 1.79 -8.76
C ARG A 81 13.55 2.45 -9.26
N GLN A 82 14.68 1.82 -9.05
CA GLN A 82 16.00 2.19 -9.55
C GLN A 82 16.17 1.67 -10.98
N ARG A 83 15.30 2.15 -11.89
CA ARG A 83 15.22 1.73 -13.29
C ARG A 83 15.07 2.95 -14.19
N TYR A 84 15.61 2.84 -15.40
CA TYR A 84 15.39 3.85 -16.44
C TYR A 84 13.92 3.81 -16.92
N TRP A 85 13.40 2.62 -17.16
CA TRP A 85 12.04 2.45 -17.69
C TRP A 85 10.99 2.62 -16.59
N GLY A 86 10.17 3.63 -16.75
CA GLY A 86 9.06 3.99 -15.86
C GLY A 86 8.80 5.49 -15.88
N CYS A 87 7.70 5.91 -15.26
CA CYS A 87 7.37 7.32 -15.11
C CYS A 87 8.31 7.97 -14.09
N PRO A 88 9.05 9.04 -14.44
CA PRO A 88 9.90 9.74 -13.49
C PRO A 88 9.09 10.32 -12.32
N ILE A 89 9.64 10.22 -11.10
CA ILE A 89 9.02 10.80 -9.92
C ILE A 89 9.25 12.33 -9.94
N PRO A 90 8.21 13.17 -9.94
CA PRO A 90 8.32 14.61 -10.14
C PRO A 90 8.76 15.34 -8.85
N ILE A 91 9.89 14.95 -8.28
CA ILE A 91 10.46 15.52 -7.05
C ILE A 91 11.88 16.07 -7.32
N ILE A 92 12.18 17.16 -6.66
CA ILE A 92 13.50 17.80 -6.62
C ILE A 92 13.98 17.80 -5.17
N ASN A 93 15.16 17.26 -4.94
CA ASN A 93 15.81 17.19 -3.64
C ASN A 93 16.75 18.40 -3.45
N CYS A 94 16.34 19.33 -2.63
CA CYS A 94 17.09 20.57 -2.35
C CYS A 94 17.75 20.48 -0.97
N PRO A 95 19.05 20.78 -0.85
CA PRO A 95 19.75 20.76 0.44
C PRO A 95 19.14 21.70 1.49
N THR A 96 18.53 22.82 1.06
CA THR A 96 17.95 23.83 1.95
C THR A 96 16.45 23.59 2.20
N CYS A 97 15.69 23.20 1.15
CA CYS A 97 14.23 23.14 1.21
C CYS A 97 13.69 21.71 1.43
N GLY A 98 14.55 20.70 1.42
CA GLY A 98 14.13 19.29 1.41
C GLY A 98 13.54 18.86 0.06
N SER A 99 12.62 17.91 0.07
CA SER A 99 11.93 17.44 -1.13
C SER A 99 10.89 18.48 -1.58
N VAL A 100 10.96 18.89 -2.84
CA VAL A 100 10.10 19.91 -3.45
C VAL A 100 9.51 19.33 -4.74
N LEU A 101 8.22 19.57 -4.98
CA LEU A 101 7.55 19.13 -6.22
C LEU A 101 8.08 19.90 -7.43
N VAL A 102 8.18 19.21 -8.57
CA VAL A 102 8.36 19.86 -9.87
C VAL A 102 7.11 20.71 -10.16
N PRO A 103 7.25 21.99 -10.54
CA PRO A 103 6.10 22.83 -10.88
C PRO A 103 5.30 22.26 -12.05
N GLU A 104 3.97 22.42 -12.04
CA GLU A 104 3.09 21.91 -13.10
C GLU A 104 3.49 22.36 -14.52
N LYS A 105 3.93 23.62 -14.65
CA LYS A 105 4.41 24.17 -15.92
C LYS A 105 5.64 23.47 -16.51
N ASP A 106 6.38 22.75 -15.66
CA ASP A 106 7.60 22.03 -16.02
C ASP A 106 7.35 20.51 -16.18
N LEU A 107 6.09 20.09 -16.11
CA LEU A 107 5.65 18.72 -16.41
C LEU A 107 5.36 18.55 -17.92
N PRO A 108 5.55 17.35 -18.45
CA PRO A 108 6.05 16.12 -17.81
C PRO A 108 7.57 16.14 -17.61
N VAL A 109 8.06 15.49 -16.55
CA VAL A 109 9.48 15.18 -16.42
C VAL A 109 9.82 14.11 -17.46
N ARG A 110 10.68 14.46 -18.41
CA ARG A 110 11.06 13.56 -19.51
C ARG A 110 12.30 12.76 -19.15
N LEU A 111 12.33 11.48 -19.56
CA LEU A 111 13.52 10.64 -19.44
C LEU A 111 14.64 11.20 -20.36
N PRO A 112 15.89 11.27 -19.88
CA PRO A 112 17.03 11.71 -20.68
C PRO A 112 17.48 10.62 -21.65
N GLU A 113 18.07 11.02 -22.78
CA GLU A 113 18.58 10.09 -23.80
C GLU A 113 20.09 9.81 -23.62
N ASP A 114 20.77 10.59 -22.78
CA ASP A 114 22.22 10.55 -22.51
C ASP A 114 22.60 9.70 -21.30
N VAL A 115 21.88 8.59 -21.06
CA VAL A 115 22.14 7.69 -19.95
C VAL A 115 23.10 6.57 -20.31
N GLU A 116 23.91 6.17 -19.33
CA GLU A 116 24.74 4.97 -19.43
C GLU A 116 24.14 3.83 -18.60
N PHE A 117 23.99 2.65 -19.22
CA PHE A 117 23.53 1.46 -18.53
C PHE A 117 24.71 0.71 -17.94
N VAL A 118 25.02 1.00 -16.69
CA VAL A 118 26.13 0.38 -15.96
C VAL A 118 25.61 -0.82 -15.16
N SER A 119 26.36 -1.92 -15.19
CA SER A 119 26.05 -3.08 -14.34
C SER A 119 26.27 -2.72 -12.87
N GLY A 120 25.22 -2.81 -12.04
CA GLY A 120 25.29 -2.51 -10.61
C GLY A 120 24.01 -1.92 -10.03
N ALA A 121 24.08 -1.45 -8.78
CA ALA A 121 22.92 -0.97 -8.00
C ALA A 121 22.56 0.51 -8.21
N VAL A 122 23.15 1.19 -9.17
CA VAL A 122 22.92 2.63 -9.40
C VAL A 122 21.82 2.81 -10.45
N SER A 123 20.87 3.71 -10.16
CA SER A 123 19.85 4.09 -11.14
C SER A 123 20.52 4.68 -12.39
N PRO A 124 20.18 4.23 -13.62
CA PRO A 124 20.74 4.80 -14.85
C PRO A 124 20.53 6.31 -14.98
N LEU A 125 19.47 6.86 -14.39
CA LEU A 125 19.21 8.31 -14.41
C LEU A 125 20.26 9.13 -13.65
N GLN A 126 21.01 8.50 -12.74
CA GLN A 126 22.11 9.16 -12.02
C GLN A 126 23.34 9.40 -12.91
N THR A 127 23.44 8.72 -14.05
CA THR A 127 24.56 8.90 -15.00
C THR A 127 24.38 10.11 -15.90
N SER A 128 23.16 10.64 -16.03
CA SER A 128 22.88 11.84 -16.83
C SER A 128 22.97 13.10 -15.97
N GLU A 129 24.05 13.85 -16.11
CA GLU A 129 24.20 15.14 -15.41
C GLU A 129 23.15 16.16 -15.83
N SER A 130 22.75 16.16 -17.10
CA SER A 130 21.72 17.05 -17.65
C SER A 130 20.35 16.83 -17.03
N PHE A 131 20.04 15.59 -16.66
CA PHE A 131 18.82 15.24 -15.94
C PHE A 131 18.93 15.52 -14.46
N LEU A 132 20.04 15.09 -13.84
CA LEU A 132 20.23 15.11 -12.39
C LEU A 132 20.29 16.53 -11.83
N GLN A 133 21.07 17.41 -12.48
CA GLN A 133 21.34 18.77 -12.01
C GLN A 133 20.17 19.71 -12.32
N CYS A 134 19.65 20.38 -11.31
CA CYS A 134 18.58 21.36 -11.51
C CYS A 134 18.63 22.50 -10.48
N LYS A 135 17.75 23.47 -10.64
CA LYS A 135 17.52 24.53 -9.64
C LYS A 135 16.27 24.22 -8.83
N CYS A 136 16.35 24.46 -7.54
CA CYS A 136 15.19 24.35 -6.65
C CYS A 136 14.14 25.41 -7.06
N PRO A 137 12.88 25.02 -7.34
CA PRO A 137 11.85 25.97 -7.72
C PRO A 137 11.41 26.88 -6.56
N LYS A 138 11.74 26.50 -5.30
CA LYS A 138 11.36 27.25 -4.10
C LYS A 138 12.39 28.30 -3.70
N CYS A 139 13.70 27.99 -3.75
CA CYS A 139 14.76 28.90 -3.32
C CYS A 139 15.74 29.31 -4.42
N GLY A 140 15.66 28.72 -5.61
CA GLY A 140 16.56 29.00 -6.74
C GLY A 140 17.97 28.39 -6.60
N GLY A 141 18.30 27.79 -5.48
CA GLY A 141 19.60 27.16 -5.22
C GLY A 141 19.82 25.87 -6.02
N ALA A 142 21.07 25.39 -6.04
CA ALA A 142 21.42 24.12 -6.66
C ALA A 142 20.66 22.95 -5.97
N ALA A 143 20.12 22.04 -6.76
CA ALA A 143 19.34 20.91 -6.31
C ALA A 143 19.48 19.73 -7.27
N LEU A 144 19.03 18.56 -6.87
CA LEU A 144 19.08 17.34 -7.66
C LEU A 144 17.67 16.82 -7.91
N ARG A 145 17.40 16.36 -9.14
CA ARG A 145 16.16 15.64 -9.45
C ARG A 145 16.17 14.28 -8.77
N GLU A 146 14.97 13.79 -8.48
CA GLU A 146 14.78 12.37 -8.12
C GLU A 146 15.15 11.50 -9.33
N THR A 147 15.93 10.45 -9.07
CA THR A 147 16.45 9.54 -10.10
C THR A 147 15.76 8.19 -10.12
N ASP A 148 14.84 7.95 -9.19
CA ASP A 148 13.98 6.80 -9.26
C ASP A 148 12.80 7.05 -10.21
N THR A 149 12.35 5.99 -10.86
CA THR A 149 11.10 5.98 -11.61
C THR A 149 10.01 5.29 -10.80
N MET A 150 8.77 5.49 -11.17
CA MET A 150 7.66 4.78 -10.56
C MET A 150 7.61 3.33 -11.07
N ASP A 151 7.11 2.44 -10.24
CA ASP A 151 6.74 1.08 -10.64
C ASP A 151 5.82 1.14 -11.86
N THR A 152 6.06 0.29 -12.85
CA THR A 152 5.27 0.27 -14.10
C THR A 152 3.80 -0.04 -13.89
N PHE A 153 3.43 -0.65 -12.76
CA PHE A 153 2.02 -0.80 -12.37
C PHE A 153 1.32 0.53 -12.09
N VAL A 154 2.03 1.62 -11.82
CA VAL A 154 1.42 2.95 -11.70
C VAL A 154 0.76 3.33 -13.01
N ASP A 155 1.44 3.17 -14.13
CA ASP A 155 0.90 3.49 -15.46
C ASP A 155 -0.24 2.54 -15.84
N SER A 156 -0.05 1.23 -15.65
CA SER A 156 -1.05 0.23 -16.02
C SER A 156 -2.29 0.22 -15.10
N SER A 157 -2.22 0.86 -13.93
CA SER A 157 -3.34 0.87 -12.97
C SER A 157 -4.52 1.74 -13.40
N TRP A 158 -4.35 2.61 -14.36
CA TRP A 158 -5.39 3.52 -14.82
C TRP A 158 -5.53 3.62 -16.36
N TYR A 159 -4.83 2.77 -17.12
CA TYR A 159 -4.81 2.81 -18.59
C TYR A 159 -6.21 2.77 -19.20
N PHE A 160 -7.13 1.99 -18.62
CA PHE A 160 -8.50 1.85 -19.07
C PHE A 160 -9.30 3.16 -18.94
N LEU A 161 -8.98 4.00 -17.97
CA LEU A 161 -9.53 5.36 -17.85
C LEU A 161 -9.00 6.25 -18.98
N ARG A 162 -7.68 6.17 -19.25
CA ARG A 162 -7.07 6.90 -20.35
C ARG A 162 -7.65 6.53 -21.70
N TYR A 163 -8.01 5.26 -21.91
CA TYR A 163 -8.63 4.80 -23.14
C TYR A 163 -9.99 5.44 -23.43
N CYS A 164 -10.72 5.85 -22.39
CA CYS A 164 -11.99 6.57 -22.57
C CYS A 164 -11.79 7.93 -23.27
N ASP A 165 -10.59 8.52 -23.18
CA ASP A 165 -10.26 9.83 -23.76
C ASP A 165 -8.78 9.92 -24.18
N ALA A 166 -8.33 8.98 -25.01
CA ALA A 166 -6.93 8.76 -25.36
C ALA A 166 -6.22 9.96 -26.02
N HIS A 167 -6.95 10.84 -26.70
CA HIS A 167 -6.43 11.99 -27.42
C HIS A 167 -6.49 13.31 -26.63
N ASN A 168 -6.81 13.26 -25.36
CA ASN A 168 -6.83 14.45 -24.51
C ASN A 168 -5.41 14.90 -24.15
N GLU A 169 -5.01 16.05 -24.65
CA GLU A 169 -3.66 16.62 -24.39
C GLU A 169 -3.62 17.56 -23.19
N LYS A 170 -4.78 17.89 -22.59
CA LYS A 170 -4.89 18.88 -21.51
C LYS A 170 -4.94 18.26 -20.12
N GLN A 171 -5.51 17.07 -20.01
CA GLN A 171 -5.72 16.36 -18.75
C GLN A 171 -5.67 14.84 -18.97
N PRO A 172 -5.52 14.03 -17.92
CA PRO A 172 -5.44 12.58 -18.04
C PRO A 172 -6.63 11.96 -18.79
N PHE A 173 -7.81 12.48 -18.57
CA PHE A 173 -9.07 12.13 -19.23
C PHE A 173 -10.16 13.16 -18.90
N ASP A 174 -11.19 13.21 -19.72
CA ASP A 174 -12.41 13.95 -19.44
C ASP A 174 -13.32 13.14 -18.52
N LYS A 175 -13.78 13.77 -17.43
CA LYS A 175 -14.60 13.12 -16.40
C LYS A 175 -15.92 12.60 -16.95
N GLU A 176 -16.59 13.33 -17.85
CA GLU A 176 -17.89 12.92 -18.40
C GLU A 176 -17.73 11.69 -19.30
N LYS A 177 -16.67 11.66 -20.11
CA LYS A 177 -16.37 10.50 -20.96
C LYS A 177 -16.05 9.27 -20.14
N VAL A 178 -15.20 9.40 -19.09
CA VAL A 178 -14.90 8.29 -18.21
C VAL A 178 -16.14 7.79 -17.51
N ASN A 179 -16.96 8.68 -16.95
CA ASN A 179 -18.19 8.28 -16.25
C ASN A 179 -19.25 7.67 -17.17
N TYR A 180 -19.20 7.94 -18.48
CA TYR A 180 -20.05 7.27 -19.47
C TYR A 180 -19.61 5.83 -19.73
N TRP A 181 -18.29 5.57 -19.84
CA TRP A 181 -17.74 4.27 -20.22
C TRP A 181 -17.47 3.33 -19.05
N MET A 182 -17.21 3.87 -17.85
CA MET A 182 -16.87 3.08 -16.67
C MET A 182 -18.13 2.64 -15.89
N SER A 183 -18.08 1.49 -15.20
CA SER A 183 -16.96 0.54 -15.05
C SER A 183 -16.86 -0.38 -16.26
N VAL A 184 -15.69 -1.01 -16.46
CA VAL A 184 -15.48 -2.00 -17.53
C VAL A 184 -16.41 -3.22 -17.30
N ASP A 185 -17.22 -3.58 -18.31
CA ASP A 185 -18.24 -4.64 -18.17
C ASP A 185 -17.62 -6.02 -17.96
N GLN A 186 -16.60 -6.36 -18.73
CA GLN A 186 -15.91 -7.63 -18.66
C GLN A 186 -14.40 -7.46 -18.74
N TYR A 187 -13.69 -7.92 -17.70
CA TYR A 187 -12.24 -7.87 -17.61
C TYR A 187 -11.66 -9.28 -17.59
N ILE A 188 -10.67 -9.56 -18.42
CA ILE A 188 -10.11 -10.91 -18.60
C ILE A 188 -8.60 -10.83 -18.41
N GLY A 189 -8.05 -11.70 -17.57
CA GLY A 189 -6.61 -11.73 -17.30
C GLY A 189 -6.17 -12.94 -16.50
N GLY A 190 -4.85 -13.04 -16.28
CA GLY A 190 -4.27 -14.10 -15.47
C GLY A 190 -4.58 -13.92 -13.98
N ILE A 191 -4.67 -15.05 -13.27
CA ILE A 191 -4.96 -15.06 -11.83
C ILE A 191 -3.84 -14.40 -11.01
N GLU A 192 -2.62 -14.37 -11.50
CA GLU A 192 -1.47 -13.72 -10.87
C GLU A 192 -1.67 -12.22 -10.63
N HIS A 193 -2.52 -11.59 -11.43
CA HIS A 193 -2.83 -10.17 -11.29
C HIS A 193 -3.76 -9.84 -10.12
N ALA A 194 -4.35 -10.83 -9.44
CA ALA A 194 -5.20 -10.61 -8.28
C ALA A 194 -4.51 -9.82 -7.16
N ILE A 195 -3.21 -10.03 -6.97
CA ILE A 195 -2.36 -9.35 -5.99
C ILE A 195 -1.40 -8.32 -6.62
N LEU A 196 -1.51 -8.07 -7.90
CA LEU A 196 -0.69 -7.13 -8.68
C LEU A 196 -1.58 -6.07 -9.34
N HIS A 197 -1.74 -6.13 -10.67
CA HIS A 197 -2.48 -5.15 -11.46
C HIS A 197 -3.91 -4.89 -10.96
N LEU A 198 -4.67 -5.92 -10.62
CA LEU A 198 -6.05 -5.75 -10.16
C LEU A 198 -6.13 -5.02 -8.82
N LEU A 199 -5.23 -5.33 -7.89
CA LEU A 199 -5.15 -4.64 -6.61
C LEU A 199 -4.84 -3.15 -6.80
N TYR A 200 -3.84 -2.85 -7.63
CA TYR A 200 -3.41 -1.48 -7.87
C TYR A 200 -4.44 -0.68 -8.67
N SER A 201 -5.10 -1.30 -9.65
CA SER A 201 -6.21 -0.66 -10.40
C SER A 201 -7.36 -0.26 -9.48
N ARG A 202 -7.74 -1.13 -8.55
CA ARG A 202 -8.77 -0.84 -7.55
C ARG A 202 -8.34 0.31 -6.63
N PHE A 203 -7.09 0.29 -6.18
CA PHE A 203 -6.53 1.37 -5.36
C PHE A 203 -6.59 2.72 -6.10
N PHE A 204 -6.11 2.77 -7.36
CA PHE A 204 -6.14 3.98 -8.17
C PHE A 204 -7.56 4.52 -8.37
N VAL A 205 -8.51 3.65 -8.72
CA VAL A 205 -9.90 4.08 -8.93
C VAL A 205 -10.51 4.62 -7.64
N LYS A 206 -10.23 4.01 -6.49
CA LYS A 206 -10.71 4.52 -5.19
C LYS A 206 -10.13 5.90 -4.86
N VAL A 207 -8.84 6.11 -5.08
CA VAL A 207 -8.21 7.43 -4.90
C VAL A 207 -8.82 8.46 -5.84
N LEU A 208 -9.00 8.12 -7.13
CA LEU A 208 -9.62 9.03 -8.10
C LEU A 208 -11.10 9.32 -7.78
N TYR A 209 -11.80 8.36 -7.19
CA TYR A 209 -13.15 8.55 -6.68
C TYR A 209 -13.17 9.53 -5.50
N ASP A 210 -12.28 9.36 -4.53
CA ASP A 210 -12.16 10.24 -3.35
C ASP A 210 -11.81 11.68 -3.77
N GLU A 211 -11.01 11.84 -4.82
CA GLU A 211 -10.69 13.14 -5.44
C GLU A 211 -11.79 13.66 -6.38
N GLY A 212 -12.90 12.95 -6.52
CA GLY A 212 -14.04 13.33 -7.34
C GLY A 212 -13.78 13.32 -8.84
N LEU A 213 -12.77 12.62 -9.32
CA LEU A 213 -12.38 12.53 -10.73
C LEU A 213 -13.17 11.46 -11.50
N VAL A 214 -13.65 10.43 -10.81
CA VAL A 214 -14.49 9.35 -11.34
C VAL A 214 -15.70 9.10 -10.44
N ASN A 215 -16.76 8.47 -10.95
CA ASN A 215 -17.97 8.16 -10.16
C ASN A 215 -18.06 6.68 -9.74
N CYS A 216 -17.18 5.81 -10.25
CA CYS A 216 -17.15 4.41 -9.88
C CYS A 216 -16.08 4.16 -8.79
N ILE A 217 -16.35 3.25 -7.86
CA ILE A 217 -15.41 2.81 -6.81
C ILE A 217 -14.73 1.49 -7.14
N GLU A 218 -15.25 0.75 -8.11
CA GLU A 218 -14.65 -0.49 -8.62
C GLU A 218 -14.49 -0.40 -10.14
N PRO A 219 -13.29 -0.69 -10.66
CA PRO A 219 -12.99 -0.50 -12.07
C PRO A 219 -13.65 -1.55 -12.99
N PHE A 220 -13.90 -2.76 -12.49
CA PHE A 220 -14.34 -3.91 -13.28
C PHE A 220 -15.61 -4.51 -12.68
N THR A 221 -16.66 -4.65 -13.53
CA THR A 221 -17.96 -5.24 -13.13
C THR A 221 -17.86 -6.75 -13.04
N ASN A 222 -17.27 -7.40 -14.05
CA ASN A 222 -17.04 -8.83 -14.07
C ASN A 222 -15.58 -9.14 -14.36
N LEU A 223 -15.02 -10.07 -13.60
CA LEU A 223 -13.66 -10.56 -13.77
C LEU A 223 -13.66 -12.03 -14.16
N LEU A 224 -13.03 -12.36 -15.28
CA LEU A 224 -12.75 -13.72 -15.67
C LEU A 224 -11.23 -13.98 -15.58
N CYS A 225 -10.82 -14.76 -14.57
CA CYS A 225 -9.45 -15.20 -14.45
C CYS A 225 -9.24 -16.46 -15.31
N GLN A 226 -8.34 -16.36 -16.27
CA GLN A 226 -7.91 -17.53 -17.06
C GLN A 226 -6.83 -18.31 -16.30
N GLY A 227 -6.73 -19.61 -16.58
CA GLY A 227 -5.66 -20.46 -16.03
C GLY A 227 -4.29 -20.08 -16.58
N MET A 228 -3.24 -20.61 -15.94
CA MET A 228 -1.85 -20.43 -16.42
C MET A 228 -1.68 -21.03 -17.80
N VAL A 229 -1.08 -20.28 -18.72
CA VAL A 229 -0.68 -20.81 -20.03
C VAL A 229 0.56 -21.66 -19.83
N LEU A 230 0.48 -22.92 -20.23
CA LEU A 230 1.56 -23.89 -20.12
C LEU A 230 2.10 -24.24 -21.52
N LYS A 231 3.42 -24.45 -21.60
CA LYS A 231 4.07 -24.98 -22.80
C LYS A 231 4.58 -26.39 -22.48
N ASP A 232 4.23 -27.38 -23.31
CA ASP A 232 4.67 -28.78 -23.21
C ASP A 232 4.39 -29.41 -21.82
N GLY A 233 3.26 -29.03 -21.19
CA GLY A 233 2.81 -29.58 -19.91
C GLY A 233 3.61 -29.12 -18.70
N GLY A 234 4.55 -28.19 -18.84
CA GLY A 234 5.33 -27.58 -17.77
C GLY A 234 5.01 -26.10 -17.54
N LYS A 235 5.25 -25.64 -16.29
CA LYS A 235 5.20 -24.20 -15.96
C LYS A 235 6.43 -23.49 -16.51
#